data_fac752d9139d4f27e95297b5e9585d98
#
_entry.id   fac752d9139d4f27e95297b5e9585d98
#
_cell.length_a   1.000
_cell.length_b   1.000
_cell.length_c   1.000
_cell.angle_alpha   90.00
_cell.angle_beta   90.00
_cell.angle_gamma   90.00
#
_symmetry.space_group_name_H-M   'P 1'
#
loop_
_entity.id
_entity.type
_entity.pdbx_description
1 polymer ?
#
loop_
_entity_poly.entity_id
_entity_poly.type
_entity_poly.pdbx_seq_one_letter_code
_entity_poly.pdbx_strand_id
1 'polypeptide(L)'
;AKEIHDTAGHSLTTVIMQTEAAKLAVDTDPEGAKRCIAAANIQAKNCLDELRLSVHLLSGRHDNVTFKEYLEDILSETQDGTGITVRSKIDDISLTGEAERFVANSLREGIANGIRHGGSTAFFFELKDKGNFIDFLLSDNGKGADMSRFKEGFGLSGMRAKAEKLGCMVRFSSEQGEGFEIEMSLPGKLKERPSGSEEVKNEDQSDDR
;
A
#
# COMPACT_ATOMS: atom_id res chain seq x y z
N ALA A 1 -14.92 -11.30 -10.03
CA ALA A 1 -16.21 -10.80 -9.52
C ALA A 1 -16.63 -11.51 -8.22
N LYS A 2 -16.60 -12.85 -8.13
CA LYS A 2 -17.03 -13.60 -6.93
C LYS A 2 -16.09 -13.33 -5.74
N GLU A 3 -14.80 -13.35 -5.95
CA GLU A 3 -13.78 -13.11 -4.92
C GLU A 3 -13.88 -11.68 -4.33
N ILE A 4 -14.14 -10.69 -5.15
CA ILE A 4 -14.36 -9.29 -4.72
C ILE A 4 -15.59 -9.18 -3.84
N HIS A 5 -16.69 -9.82 -4.25
CA HIS A 5 -17.95 -9.83 -3.50
C HIS A 5 -17.77 -10.50 -2.12
N ASP A 6 -17.05 -11.62 -2.06
CA ASP A 6 -16.84 -12.37 -0.82
C ASP A 6 -15.93 -11.58 0.16
N THR A 7 -14.85 -10.96 -0.34
CA THR A 7 -13.94 -10.14 0.47
C THR A 7 -14.61 -8.86 0.97
N ALA A 8 -15.30 -8.13 0.08
CA ALA A 8 -16.01 -6.91 0.44
C ALA A 8 -17.16 -7.20 1.42
N GLY A 9 -17.91 -8.29 1.20
CA GLY A 9 -18.98 -8.70 2.09
C GLY A 9 -18.51 -9.03 3.50
N HIS A 10 -17.40 -9.75 3.64
CA HIS A 10 -16.81 -10.06 4.94
C HIS A 10 -16.31 -8.78 5.65
N SER A 11 -15.60 -7.92 4.95
CA SER A 11 -15.09 -6.64 5.49
C SER A 11 -16.21 -5.73 5.96
N LEU A 12 -17.29 -5.57 5.18
CA LEU A 12 -18.45 -4.78 5.55
C LEU A 12 -19.20 -5.35 6.75
N THR A 13 -19.32 -6.68 6.84
CA THR A 13 -19.92 -7.34 8.01
C THR A 13 -19.13 -7.03 9.27
N THR A 14 -17.80 -7.05 9.20
CA THR A 14 -16.92 -6.70 10.32
C THR A 14 -17.11 -5.24 10.75
N VAL A 15 -17.24 -4.30 9.79
CA VAL A 15 -17.53 -2.88 10.08
C VAL A 15 -18.86 -2.73 10.81
N ILE A 16 -19.91 -3.43 10.36
CA ILE A 16 -21.24 -3.41 11.00
C ILE A 16 -21.13 -3.93 12.43
N MET A 17 -20.47 -5.07 12.66
CA MET A 17 -20.31 -5.63 14.01
C MET A 17 -19.55 -4.68 14.93
N GLN A 18 -18.47 -4.04 14.48
CA GLN A 18 -17.69 -3.10 15.27
C GLN A 18 -18.47 -1.82 15.60
N THR A 19 -19.27 -1.31 14.64
CA THR A 19 -20.13 -0.14 14.90
C THR A 19 -21.28 -0.44 15.87
N GLU A 20 -21.89 -1.62 15.80
CA GLU A 20 -22.90 -2.05 16.78
C GLU A 20 -22.28 -2.28 18.17
N ALA A 21 -21.08 -2.86 18.26
CA ALA A 21 -20.36 -2.99 19.51
C ALA A 21 -20.06 -1.61 20.14
N ALA A 22 -19.62 -0.65 19.31
CA ALA A 22 -19.37 0.72 19.78
C ALA A 22 -20.64 1.39 20.30
N LYS A 23 -21.76 1.22 19.61
CA LYS A 23 -23.07 1.76 20.01
C LYS A 23 -23.52 1.22 21.36
N LEU A 24 -23.32 -0.08 21.63
CA LEU A 24 -23.66 -0.71 22.89
C LEU A 24 -22.75 -0.27 24.05
N ALA A 25 -21.48 0.05 23.73
CA ALA A 25 -20.46 0.40 24.73
C ALA A 25 -20.39 1.90 25.04
N VAL A 26 -21.01 2.78 24.24
CA VAL A 26 -20.78 4.24 24.31
C VAL A 26 -21.02 4.84 25.68
N ASP A 27 -22.04 4.37 26.40
CA ASP A 27 -22.40 4.89 27.74
C ASP A 27 -21.68 4.16 28.89
N THR A 28 -21.18 2.94 28.67
CA THR A 28 -20.60 2.10 29.73
C THR A 28 -19.07 1.98 29.62
N ASP A 29 -18.50 1.99 28.40
CA ASP A 29 -17.07 2.00 28.11
C ASP A 29 -16.79 2.92 26.90
N PRO A 30 -16.77 4.24 27.10
CA PRO A 30 -16.53 5.20 26.02
C PRO A 30 -15.19 4.99 25.30
N GLU A 31 -14.15 4.55 26.00
CA GLU A 31 -12.84 4.27 25.40
C GLU A 31 -12.87 2.98 24.56
N GLY A 32 -13.60 1.96 25.01
CA GLY A 32 -13.90 0.77 24.20
C GLY A 32 -14.68 1.11 22.94
N ALA A 33 -15.70 1.95 23.07
CA ALA A 33 -16.48 2.43 21.92
C ALA A 33 -15.60 3.17 20.90
N LYS A 34 -14.70 4.06 21.35
CA LYS A 34 -13.74 4.75 20.45
C LYS A 34 -12.82 3.77 19.74
N ARG A 35 -12.32 2.74 20.41
CA ARG A 35 -11.50 1.69 19.79
C ARG A 35 -12.27 0.94 18.72
N CYS A 36 -13.52 0.56 18.96
CA CYS A 36 -14.38 -0.10 17.99
C CYS A 36 -14.65 0.78 16.77
N ILE A 37 -14.92 2.08 16.95
CA ILE A 37 -15.10 3.04 15.86
C ILE A 37 -13.81 3.17 15.03
N ALA A 38 -12.64 3.27 15.69
CA ALA A 38 -11.37 3.35 15.00
C ALA A 38 -11.09 2.10 14.15
N ALA A 39 -11.35 0.91 14.70
CA ALA A 39 -11.21 -0.36 14.00
C ALA A 39 -12.18 -0.47 12.81
N ALA A 40 -13.45 -0.07 12.98
CA ALA A 40 -14.43 -0.02 11.90
C ALA A 40 -14.01 0.90 10.76
N ASN A 41 -13.47 2.09 11.09
CA ASN A 41 -12.96 3.04 10.10
C ASN A 41 -11.77 2.47 9.31
N ILE A 42 -10.83 1.81 9.98
CA ILE A 42 -9.68 1.16 9.33
C ILE A 42 -10.19 0.07 8.37
N GLN A 43 -11.09 -0.79 8.84
CA GLN A 43 -11.63 -1.87 8.03
C GLN A 43 -12.42 -1.37 6.81
N ALA A 44 -13.21 -0.30 6.97
CA ALA A 44 -13.96 0.31 5.86
C ALA A 44 -13.02 0.90 4.79
N LYS A 45 -11.93 1.55 5.22
CA LYS A 45 -10.90 2.07 4.29
C LYS A 45 -10.22 0.94 3.53
N ASN A 46 -9.77 -0.09 4.23
CA ASN A 46 -9.12 -1.24 3.60
C ASN A 46 -10.04 -1.89 2.57
N CYS A 47 -11.34 -2.05 2.90
CA CYS A 47 -12.32 -2.59 1.98
C CYS A 47 -12.49 -1.71 0.72
N LEU A 48 -12.54 -0.39 0.89
CA LEU A 48 -12.64 0.54 -0.22
C LEU A 48 -11.41 0.48 -1.13
N ASP A 49 -10.23 0.41 -0.54
CA ASP A 49 -8.97 0.32 -1.28
C ASP A 49 -8.84 -1.00 -2.04
N GLU A 50 -9.28 -2.12 -1.43
CA GLU A 50 -9.35 -3.42 -2.11
C GLU A 50 -10.34 -3.41 -3.29
N LEU A 51 -11.49 -2.75 -3.13
CA LEU A 51 -12.46 -2.61 -4.22
C LEU A 51 -11.89 -1.76 -5.37
N ARG A 52 -11.27 -0.62 -5.08
CA ARG A 52 -10.65 0.26 -6.09
C ARG A 52 -9.56 -0.49 -6.86
N LEU A 53 -8.67 -1.17 -6.16
CA LEU A 53 -7.61 -1.94 -6.79
C LEU A 53 -8.17 -3.13 -7.60
N SER A 54 -9.21 -3.78 -7.11
CA SER A 54 -9.87 -4.87 -7.84
C SER A 54 -10.51 -4.37 -9.13
N VAL A 55 -11.11 -3.18 -9.10
CA VAL A 55 -11.63 -2.51 -10.31
C VAL A 55 -10.48 -2.19 -11.25
N HIS A 56 -9.38 -1.63 -10.75
CA HIS A 56 -8.18 -1.36 -11.56
C HIS A 56 -7.63 -2.62 -12.22
N LEU A 57 -7.41 -3.71 -11.46
CA LEU A 57 -6.92 -4.98 -12.03
C LEU A 57 -7.88 -5.61 -13.05
N LEU A 58 -9.19 -5.37 -12.92
CA LEU A 58 -10.17 -5.83 -13.89
C LEU A 58 -10.22 -4.92 -15.13
N SER A 59 -10.15 -3.61 -14.94
CA SER A 59 -10.13 -2.61 -16.02
C SER A 59 -8.81 -2.67 -16.79
N GLY A 60 -7.68 -2.80 -16.11
CA GLY A 60 -6.37 -2.89 -16.76
C GLY A 60 -6.21 -4.07 -17.72
N ARG A 61 -7.00 -5.14 -17.54
CA ARG A 61 -7.10 -6.23 -18.52
C ARG A 61 -7.95 -5.89 -19.75
N HIS A 62 -8.78 -4.84 -19.65
CA HIS A 62 -9.66 -4.41 -20.73
C HIS A 62 -9.29 -3.04 -21.31
N ASP A 63 -8.72 -2.12 -20.51
CA ASP A 63 -8.51 -0.71 -20.88
C ASP A 63 -7.03 -0.30 -20.99
N ASN A 64 -6.07 -1.23 -20.94
CA ASN A 64 -4.62 -0.98 -20.98
C ASN A 64 -4.08 0.01 -19.92
N VAL A 65 -4.77 0.20 -18.79
CA VAL A 65 -4.27 1.05 -17.70
C VAL A 65 -3.11 0.35 -16.99
N THR A 66 -1.94 0.97 -17.01
CA THR A 66 -0.73 0.43 -16.38
C THR A 66 -0.73 0.65 -14.86
N PHE A 67 0.07 -0.12 -14.12
CA PHE A 67 0.24 0.10 -12.68
C PHE A 67 0.83 1.49 -12.37
N LYS A 68 1.68 2.00 -13.27
CA LYS A 68 2.19 3.36 -13.21
C LYS A 68 1.06 4.40 -13.24
N GLU A 69 0.15 4.32 -14.22
CA GLU A 69 -1.00 5.22 -14.33
C GLU A 69 -1.88 5.15 -13.08
N TYR A 70 -2.11 3.96 -12.53
CA TYR A 70 -2.85 3.82 -11.29
C TYR A 70 -2.19 4.53 -10.09
N LEU A 71 -0.87 4.48 -9.97
CA LEU A 71 -0.14 5.23 -8.93
C LEU A 71 -0.21 6.74 -9.18
N GLU A 72 -0.11 7.18 -10.45
CA GLU A 72 -0.26 8.57 -10.84
C GLU A 72 -1.65 9.11 -10.50
N ASP A 73 -2.70 8.32 -10.66
CA ASP A 73 -4.07 8.67 -10.25
C ASP A 73 -4.17 8.88 -8.72
N ILE A 74 -3.59 7.99 -7.92
CA ILE A 74 -3.54 8.15 -6.44
C ILE A 74 -2.89 9.49 -6.06
N LEU A 75 -1.80 9.84 -6.74
CA LEU A 75 -1.07 11.08 -6.47
C LEU A 75 -1.85 12.32 -6.93
N SER A 76 -2.53 12.24 -8.08
CA SER A 76 -3.40 13.30 -8.60
C SER A 76 -4.59 13.54 -7.67
N GLU A 77 -5.29 12.47 -7.23
CA GLU A 77 -6.37 12.57 -6.22
C GLU A 77 -5.89 13.27 -4.93
N THR A 78 -4.63 13.06 -4.54
CA THR A 78 -4.05 13.71 -3.36
C THR A 78 -3.88 15.21 -3.56
N GLN A 79 -3.54 15.68 -4.76
CA GLN A 79 -3.35 17.09 -5.08
C GLN A 79 -4.67 17.83 -5.24
N ASP A 80 -5.70 17.16 -5.77
CA ASP A 80 -6.97 17.76 -6.13
C ASP A 80 -7.71 18.34 -4.91
N GLY A 81 -7.88 19.64 -4.91
CA GLY A 81 -8.65 20.37 -3.88
C GLY A 81 -8.00 20.46 -2.50
N THR A 82 -6.76 19.96 -2.32
CA THR A 82 -6.09 19.91 -1.00
C THR A 82 -5.01 20.97 -0.79
N GLY A 83 -4.49 21.57 -1.85
CA GLY A 83 -3.33 22.47 -1.81
C GLY A 83 -2.00 21.72 -1.56
N ILE A 84 -2.01 20.40 -1.60
CA ILE A 84 -0.82 19.55 -1.44
C ILE A 84 -0.09 19.47 -2.78
N THR A 85 1.24 19.57 -2.76
CA THR A 85 2.08 19.37 -3.94
C THR A 85 2.69 17.97 -3.91
N VAL A 86 2.55 17.22 -5.00
CA VAL A 86 3.21 15.92 -5.15
C VAL A 86 4.14 15.93 -6.35
N ARG A 87 5.38 15.46 -6.16
CA ARG A 87 6.32 15.18 -7.24
C ARG A 87 6.58 13.69 -7.27
N SER A 88 6.64 13.11 -8.46
CA SER A 88 6.86 11.68 -8.60
C SER A 88 7.84 11.34 -9.71
N LYS A 89 8.47 10.16 -9.56
CA LYS A 89 9.25 9.46 -10.57
C LYS A 89 8.86 7.99 -10.50
N ILE A 90 8.14 7.51 -11.50
CA ILE A 90 7.59 6.16 -11.50
C ILE A 90 8.04 5.46 -12.78
N ASP A 91 8.85 4.41 -12.61
CA ASP A 91 9.18 3.52 -13.71
C ASP A 91 7.95 2.68 -14.06
N ASP A 92 7.81 2.30 -15.33
CA ASP A 92 6.76 1.40 -15.77
C ASP A 92 7.15 -0.04 -15.44
N ILE A 93 6.54 -0.58 -14.38
CA ILE A 93 6.89 -1.87 -13.78
C ILE A 93 5.62 -2.71 -13.64
N SER A 94 5.63 -3.91 -14.20
CA SER A 94 4.57 -4.89 -13.95
C SER A 94 4.91 -5.72 -12.72
N LEU A 95 4.05 -5.69 -11.72
CA LEU A 95 4.18 -6.43 -10.47
C LEU A 95 3.10 -7.51 -10.35
N THR A 96 3.32 -8.48 -9.48
CA THR A 96 2.24 -9.40 -9.09
C THR A 96 1.13 -8.62 -8.39
N GLY A 97 -0.12 -9.00 -8.58
CA GLY A 97 -1.25 -8.26 -7.99
C GLY A 97 -1.17 -8.10 -6.45
N GLU A 98 -0.44 -8.98 -5.75
CA GLU A 98 -0.18 -8.83 -4.31
C GLU A 98 0.86 -7.74 -4.03
N ALA A 99 1.88 -7.63 -4.87
CA ALA A 99 2.90 -6.58 -4.75
C ALA A 99 2.33 -5.21 -5.15
N GLU A 100 1.50 -5.14 -6.19
CA GLU A 100 0.79 -3.91 -6.57
C GLU A 100 -0.07 -3.39 -5.43
N ARG A 101 -0.87 -4.30 -4.79
CA ARG A 101 -1.65 -3.96 -3.60
C ARG A 101 -0.79 -3.43 -2.47
N PHE A 102 0.34 -4.06 -2.22
CA PHE A 102 1.24 -3.64 -1.15
C PHE A 102 1.82 -2.25 -1.41
N VAL A 103 2.32 -1.98 -2.62
CA VAL A 103 2.89 -0.69 -3.03
C VAL A 103 1.82 0.42 -2.95
N ALA A 104 0.65 0.20 -3.55
CA ALA A 104 -0.43 1.19 -3.56
C ALA A 104 -0.94 1.52 -2.16
N ASN A 105 -1.13 0.51 -1.30
CA ASN A 105 -1.57 0.72 0.08
C ASN A 105 -0.48 1.42 0.91
N SER A 106 0.79 1.11 0.69
CA SER A 106 1.90 1.79 1.36
C SER A 106 1.98 3.25 0.98
N LEU A 107 1.76 3.57 -0.31
CA LEU A 107 1.71 4.95 -0.80
C LEU A 107 0.56 5.73 -0.13
N ARG A 108 -0.67 5.18 -0.14
CA ARG A 108 -1.84 5.81 0.48
C ARG A 108 -1.67 6.02 1.98
N GLU A 109 -1.17 5.01 2.69
CA GLU A 109 -0.95 5.09 4.14
C GLU A 109 0.13 6.12 4.48
N GLY A 110 1.23 6.16 3.72
CA GLY A 110 2.30 7.13 3.92
C GLY A 110 1.80 8.57 3.72
N ILE A 111 1.07 8.84 2.63
CA ILE A 111 0.45 10.14 2.35
C ILE A 111 -0.54 10.51 3.47
N ALA A 112 -1.43 9.59 3.84
CA ALA A 112 -2.41 9.84 4.90
C ALA A 112 -1.75 10.15 6.24
N ASN A 113 -0.64 9.50 6.56
CA ASN A 113 0.14 9.75 7.77
C ASN A 113 0.84 11.11 7.72
N GLY A 114 1.49 11.45 6.60
CA GLY A 114 2.11 12.76 6.39
C GLY A 114 1.10 13.90 6.58
N ILE A 115 -0.08 13.80 5.96
CA ILE A 115 -1.13 14.80 6.11
C ILE A 115 -1.64 14.87 7.55
N ARG A 116 -2.04 13.73 8.11
CA ARG A 116 -2.74 13.66 9.41
C ARG A 116 -1.83 13.93 10.59
N HIS A 117 -0.62 13.43 10.56
CA HIS A 117 0.32 13.48 11.67
C HIS A 117 1.47 14.46 11.44
N GLY A 118 1.93 14.58 10.19
CA GLY A 118 3.01 15.50 9.80
C GLY A 118 2.55 16.92 9.56
N GLY A 119 1.29 17.13 9.14
CA GLY A 119 0.85 18.41 8.58
C GLY A 119 1.54 18.72 7.26
N SER A 120 1.91 17.69 6.50
CA SER A 120 2.70 17.78 5.28
C SER A 120 1.91 18.46 4.17
N THR A 121 2.58 19.33 3.43
CA THR A 121 2.04 20.07 2.29
C THR A 121 2.71 19.69 0.98
N ALA A 122 3.79 18.90 1.04
CA ALA A 122 4.48 18.40 -0.13
C ALA A 122 4.97 16.97 0.09
N PHE A 123 4.90 16.18 -0.99
CA PHE A 123 5.39 14.80 -1.03
C PHE A 123 6.29 14.59 -2.25
N PHE A 124 7.27 13.70 -2.08
CA PHE A 124 8.03 13.13 -3.17
C PHE A 124 7.87 11.62 -3.16
N PHE A 125 7.51 11.05 -4.30
CA PHE A 125 7.36 9.62 -4.49
C PHE A 125 8.27 9.12 -5.62
N GLU A 126 9.03 8.07 -5.37
CA GLU A 126 9.81 7.37 -6.38
C GLU A 126 9.54 5.86 -6.34
N LEU A 127 9.28 5.27 -7.51
CA LEU A 127 9.25 3.82 -7.71
C LEU A 127 10.19 3.49 -8.85
N LYS A 128 11.31 2.79 -8.55
CA LYS A 128 12.40 2.59 -9.48
C LYS A 128 12.78 1.14 -9.64
N ASP A 129 12.87 0.69 -10.88
CA ASP A 129 13.39 -0.63 -11.22
C ASP A 129 14.92 -0.66 -11.18
N LYS A 130 15.49 -1.50 -10.32
CA LYS A 130 16.93 -1.75 -10.19
C LYS A 130 17.34 -3.12 -10.75
N GLY A 131 16.48 -3.76 -11.53
CA GLY A 131 16.71 -5.09 -12.07
C GLY A 131 16.38 -6.20 -11.05
N ASN A 132 17.24 -6.46 -10.08
CA ASN A 132 17.04 -7.52 -9.10
C ASN A 132 16.08 -7.14 -7.95
N PHE A 133 15.81 -5.87 -7.79
CA PHE A 133 14.87 -5.33 -6.81
C PHE A 133 14.26 -4.03 -7.32
N ILE A 134 13.20 -3.61 -6.65
CA ILE A 134 12.47 -2.39 -6.94
C ILE A 134 12.55 -1.52 -5.70
N ASP A 135 13.01 -0.29 -5.87
CA ASP A 135 13.05 0.71 -4.80
C ASP A 135 11.74 1.50 -4.80
N PHE A 136 11.16 1.62 -3.63
CA PHE A 136 10.07 2.52 -3.29
C PHE A 136 10.58 3.54 -2.29
N LEU A 137 10.37 4.81 -2.58
CA LEU A 137 10.66 5.92 -1.69
C LEU A 137 9.46 6.85 -1.64
N LEU A 138 8.97 7.15 -0.44
CA LEU A 138 8.00 8.20 -0.19
C LEU A 138 8.54 9.10 0.92
N SER A 139 8.70 10.38 0.64
CA SER A 139 9.10 11.39 1.62
C SER A 139 8.11 12.55 1.66
N ASP A 140 7.96 13.16 2.83
CA ASP A 140 7.12 14.34 3.06
C ASP A 140 7.92 15.46 3.73
N ASN A 141 7.36 16.67 3.71
CA ASN A 141 7.94 17.87 4.32
C ASN A 141 7.28 18.23 5.66
N GLY A 142 6.68 17.28 6.36
CA GLY A 142 5.98 17.53 7.60
C GLY A 142 6.93 17.82 8.78
N LYS A 143 6.34 17.88 9.98
CA LYS A 143 7.10 18.18 11.20
C LYS A 143 8.08 17.08 11.65
N GLY A 144 8.05 15.93 10.99
CA GLY A 144 8.87 14.79 11.34
C GLY A 144 8.56 14.19 12.72
N ALA A 145 9.42 13.29 13.16
CA ALA A 145 9.31 12.61 14.44
C ALA A 145 10.71 12.33 15.05
N ASP A 146 10.78 12.30 16.36
CA ASP A 146 11.95 11.80 17.09
C ASP A 146 11.95 10.26 17.06
N MET A 147 12.78 9.67 16.20
CA MET A 147 12.82 8.22 15.99
C MET A 147 13.27 7.44 17.24
N SER A 148 13.93 8.09 18.22
CA SER A 148 14.29 7.45 19.49
C SER A 148 13.09 7.16 20.39
N ARG A 149 11.99 7.89 20.20
CA ARG A 149 10.72 7.77 20.94
C ARG A 149 9.55 7.34 20.07
N PHE A 150 9.80 7.18 18.77
CA PHE A 150 8.77 6.85 17.80
C PHE A 150 8.22 5.44 18.05
N LYS A 151 6.91 5.34 18.07
CA LYS A 151 6.21 4.05 18.10
C LYS A 151 5.36 3.93 16.85
N GLU A 152 5.59 2.86 16.11
CA GLU A 152 4.79 2.55 14.93
C GLU A 152 3.31 2.38 15.34
N GLY A 153 2.45 3.14 14.68
CA GLY A 153 1.00 2.92 14.75
C GLY A 153 0.57 1.71 13.93
N PHE A 154 -0.71 1.39 13.95
CA PHE A 154 -1.28 0.22 13.25
C PHE A 154 -0.96 0.20 11.74
N GLY A 155 -0.97 1.36 11.07
CA GLY A 155 -0.68 1.45 9.63
C GLY A 155 0.76 1.04 9.30
N LEU A 156 1.74 1.65 9.98
CA LEU A 156 3.16 1.36 9.73
C LEU A 156 3.55 -0.05 10.20
N SER A 157 3.03 -0.51 11.35
CA SER A 157 3.27 -1.89 11.80
C SER A 157 2.63 -2.92 10.86
N GLY A 158 1.45 -2.64 10.31
CA GLY A 158 0.81 -3.45 9.27
C GLY A 158 1.62 -3.49 7.98
N MET A 159 2.17 -2.35 7.54
CA MET A 159 3.08 -2.27 6.40
C MET A 159 4.32 -3.14 6.62
N ARG A 160 4.96 -3.07 7.79
CA ARG A 160 6.12 -3.91 8.13
C ARG A 160 5.79 -5.39 8.11
N ALA A 161 4.68 -5.79 8.73
CA ALA A 161 4.25 -7.19 8.74
C ALA A 161 3.94 -7.73 7.33
N LYS A 162 3.38 -6.90 6.45
CA LYS A 162 3.13 -7.27 5.06
C LYS A 162 4.41 -7.34 4.25
N ALA A 163 5.34 -6.38 4.45
CA ALA A 163 6.66 -6.39 3.84
C ALA A 163 7.41 -7.71 4.15
N GLU A 164 7.43 -8.12 5.41
CA GLU A 164 8.06 -9.36 5.84
C GLU A 164 7.49 -10.58 5.11
N LYS A 165 6.16 -10.70 5.00
CA LYS A 165 5.50 -11.79 4.26
C LYS A 165 5.87 -11.84 2.79
N LEU A 166 6.09 -10.69 2.15
CA LEU A 166 6.49 -10.59 0.75
C LEU A 166 8.00 -10.73 0.55
N GLY A 167 8.77 -10.77 1.63
CA GLY A 167 10.22 -10.74 1.59
C GLY A 167 10.79 -9.39 1.18
N CYS A 168 10.03 -8.31 1.39
CA CYS A 168 10.46 -6.94 1.21
C CYS A 168 11.15 -6.42 2.46
N MET A 169 12.10 -5.49 2.27
CA MET A 169 12.64 -4.69 3.38
C MET A 169 11.86 -3.38 3.46
N VAL A 170 11.61 -2.90 4.69
CA VAL A 170 11.01 -1.60 4.93
C VAL A 170 11.78 -0.86 6.00
N ARG A 171 12.06 0.40 5.76
CA ARG A 171 12.71 1.32 6.69
C ARG A 171 11.91 2.60 6.79
N PHE A 172 11.76 3.09 8.00
CA PHE A 172 11.20 4.39 8.30
C PHE A 172 12.31 5.27 8.87
N SER A 173 12.41 6.49 8.36
CA SER A 173 13.35 7.49 8.84
C SER A 173 12.67 8.84 8.96
N SER A 174 13.10 9.62 9.94
CA SER A 174 12.59 10.96 10.19
C SER A 174 13.53 11.69 11.14
N GLU A 175 13.61 13.02 10.95
CA GLU A 175 14.18 13.94 11.92
C GLU A 175 13.16 15.04 12.21
N GLN A 176 13.20 15.60 13.42
CA GLN A 176 12.24 16.62 13.82
C GLN A 176 12.43 17.88 12.97
N GLY A 177 11.38 18.27 12.23
CA GLY A 177 11.39 19.38 11.29
C GLY A 177 11.78 19.01 9.85
N GLU A 178 12.20 17.77 9.58
CA GLU A 178 12.70 17.32 8.28
C GLU A 178 11.72 16.40 7.52
N GLY A 179 10.50 16.19 8.07
CA GLY A 179 9.50 15.30 7.49
C GLY A 179 9.70 13.82 7.84
N PHE A 180 9.01 12.96 7.12
CA PHE A 180 9.06 11.50 7.32
C PHE A 180 9.34 10.80 6.00
N GLU A 181 10.11 9.71 6.06
CA GLU A 181 10.50 8.95 4.88
C GLU A 181 10.19 7.46 5.07
N ILE A 182 9.64 6.86 4.04
CA ILE A 182 9.38 5.43 3.91
C ILE A 182 10.20 4.91 2.74
N GLU A 183 11.16 4.06 3.04
CA GLU A 183 11.95 3.34 2.05
C GLU A 183 11.52 1.87 2.04
N MET A 184 11.31 1.30 0.86
CA MET A 184 11.12 -0.15 0.72
C MET A 184 11.97 -0.69 -0.43
N SER A 185 12.46 -1.91 -0.26
CA SER A 185 13.09 -2.66 -1.32
C SER A 185 12.32 -3.96 -1.55
N LEU A 186 11.72 -4.08 -2.72
CA LEU A 186 10.93 -5.23 -3.12
C LEU A 186 11.80 -6.16 -3.98
N PRO A 187 11.86 -7.47 -3.70
CA PRO A 187 12.64 -8.39 -4.52
C PRO A 187 12.07 -8.53 -5.93
N GLY A 188 12.94 -8.60 -6.94
CA GLY A 188 12.57 -8.68 -8.34
C GLY A 188 11.69 -9.88 -8.72
N LYS A 189 11.64 -10.93 -7.87
CA LYS A 189 10.70 -12.06 -8.03
C LYS A 189 9.22 -11.65 -7.96
N LEU A 190 8.92 -10.46 -7.43
CA LEU A 190 7.56 -9.91 -7.37
C LEU A 190 7.14 -9.21 -8.66
N LYS A 191 8.03 -9.11 -9.66
CA LYS A 191 7.66 -8.67 -11.02
C LYS A 191 6.88 -9.77 -11.72
N GLU A 192 5.90 -9.39 -12.49
CA GLU A 192 5.27 -10.32 -13.42
C GLU A 192 6.29 -10.75 -14.49
N ARG A 193 6.38 -12.04 -14.74
CA ARG A 193 7.17 -12.53 -15.86
C ARG A 193 6.40 -12.21 -17.15
N PRO A 194 7.04 -11.66 -18.19
CA PRO A 194 6.38 -11.52 -19.48
C PRO A 194 5.87 -12.90 -19.91
N SER A 195 4.60 -12.98 -20.26
CA SER A 195 3.97 -14.19 -20.78
C SER A 195 4.66 -14.59 -22.09
N GLY A 196 5.64 -15.50 -22.04
CA GLY A 196 6.38 -15.95 -23.23
C GLY A 196 7.74 -16.62 -22.99
N SER A 197 8.26 -16.70 -21.78
CA SER A 197 9.47 -17.49 -21.50
C SER A 197 9.10 -18.91 -21.09
N GLU A 198 8.79 -19.76 -22.08
CA GLU A 198 8.84 -21.21 -21.92
C GLU A 198 10.25 -21.61 -21.48
N GLU A 199 10.36 -22.32 -20.38
CA GLU A 199 11.59 -23.02 -19.98
C GLU A 199 11.98 -23.96 -21.13
N VAL A 200 13.07 -23.66 -21.83
CA VAL A 200 13.75 -24.64 -22.68
C VAL A 200 14.30 -25.69 -21.72
N LYS A 201 13.54 -26.75 -21.54
CA LYS A 201 14.06 -27.99 -20.96
C LYS A 201 15.11 -28.51 -21.91
N ASN A 202 16.38 -28.33 -21.57
CA ASN A 202 17.46 -29.10 -22.16
C ASN A 202 17.25 -30.56 -21.75
N GLU A 203 16.59 -31.33 -22.60
CA GLU A 203 16.69 -32.79 -22.58
C GLU A 203 18.10 -33.14 -23.06
N ASP A 204 18.95 -33.45 -22.09
CA ASP A 204 20.27 -34.04 -22.33
C ASP A 204 20.03 -35.45 -22.84
N GLN A 205 20.10 -35.63 -24.16
CA GLN A 205 20.16 -36.94 -24.79
C GLN A 205 21.56 -37.52 -24.52
N SER A 206 21.67 -38.27 -23.49
CA SER A 206 22.75 -39.25 -23.34
C SER A 206 22.45 -40.40 -24.28
N ASP A 207 23.01 -40.35 -25.48
CA ASP A 207 23.06 -41.49 -26.42
C ASP A 207 24.16 -42.43 -26.01
N ASP A 208 23.75 -43.65 -25.77
CA ASP A 208 24.54 -44.80 -25.36
C ASP A 208 25.26 -45.43 -26.54
N ARG A 209 26.57 -45.64 -26.43
CA ARG A 209 27.30 -46.68 -27.15
C ARG A 209 28.49 -47.18 -26.36
#